data_3f6fd0202a16ac08b08ab7213cdc3a4c
#
_entry.id   3f6fd0202a16ac08b08ab7213cdc3a4c
#
_cell.length_a   1.000
_cell.length_b   1.000
_cell.length_c   1.000
_cell.angle_alpha   90.00
_cell.angle_beta   90.00
_cell.angle_gamma   90.00
#
_symmetry.space_group_name_H-M   'P 1'
#
loop_
_entity.id
_entity.type
_entity.pdbx_description
1 polymer ?
#
loop_
_entity_poly.entity_id
_entity_poly.type
_entity_poly.pdbx_seq_one_letter_code
_entity_poly.pdbx_strand_id
1 'polypeptide(L)'
;MSQATTAPSPSTKDAGAVALRTAVTIMERWKASPREIENTLRISRSTYSRVKEQGRAVSLDDDQIARISLILNVHGALRTIFDNPENVYGFPRMTNDNDFFEGRTPLEIMATGSFINLYETFRRIDALRGGQW
;
A
#
# COMPACT_ATOMS: atom_id res chain seq x y z
N MET A 1 20.23 -35.46 15.98
CA MET A 1 20.26 -34.23 15.98
C MET A 1 19.04 -33.69 15.84
N SER A 2 18.85 -32.82 16.31
CA SER A 2 17.73 -32.34 16.21
C SER A 2 17.63 -31.42 15.24
N GLN A 3 16.66 -31.36 14.67
CA GLN A 3 16.26 -30.44 13.95
C GLN A 3 16.09 -29.29 14.66
N ALA A 4 16.53 -28.33 14.19
CA ALA A 4 16.22 -27.10 14.72
C ALA A 4 14.76 -27.01 14.78
N THR A 5 14.30 -26.85 15.89
CA THR A 5 12.93 -26.80 16.00
C THR A 5 12.48 -25.41 15.94
N THR A 6 12.93 -24.70 15.01
CA THR A 6 12.39 -23.40 14.84
C THR A 6 10.96 -23.54 14.44
N ALA A 7 10.15 -22.61 14.82
CA ALA A 7 8.80 -22.54 14.35
C ALA A 7 8.83 -22.47 12.81
N PRO A 8 7.94 -23.16 12.14
CA PRO A 8 7.92 -23.09 10.70
C PRO A 8 7.70 -21.66 10.25
N SER A 9 8.43 -21.25 9.25
CA SER A 9 8.20 -19.95 8.64
C SER A 9 6.81 -19.93 8.05
N PRO A 10 6.12 -18.81 8.07
CA PRO A 10 4.86 -18.71 7.36
C PRO A 10 5.08 -19.08 5.90
N SER A 11 4.11 -19.74 5.30
CA SER A 11 4.19 -20.02 3.88
C SER A 11 4.20 -18.71 3.12
N THR A 12 4.66 -18.74 1.88
CA THR A 12 4.65 -17.56 1.02
C THR A 12 3.23 -17.01 0.90
N LYS A 13 2.23 -17.89 0.81
CA LYS A 13 0.84 -17.44 0.71
C LYS A 13 0.37 -16.76 1.99
N ASP A 14 0.77 -17.29 3.14
CA ASP A 14 0.38 -16.69 4.41
C ASP A 14 1.04 -15.32 4.60
N ALA A 15 2.31 -15.21 4.25
CA ALA A 15 3.01 -13.93 4.31
C ALA A 15 2.38 -12.92 3.35
N GLY A 16 2.00 -13.37 2.16
CA GLY A 16 1.31 -12.52 1.20
C GLY A 16 -0.03 -12.05 1.70
N ALA A 17 -0.79 -12.94 2.36
CA ALA A 17 -2.09 -12.56 2.91
C ALA A 17 -1.95 -11.51 4.01
N VAL A 18 -0.94 -11.65 4.87
CA VAL A 18 -0.69 -10.67 5.94
C VAL A 18 -0.31 -9.32 5.33
N ALA A 19 0.59 -9.32 4.36
CA ALA A 19 1.02 -8.08 3.71
C ALA A 19 -0.14 -7.40 2.99
N LEU A 20 -0.96 -8.16 2.28
CA LEU A 20 -2.12 -7.64 1.59
C LEU A 20 -3.12 -7.04 2.57
N ARG A 21 -3.40 -7.75 3.65
CA ARG A 21 -4.32 -7.23 4.67
C ARG A 21 -3.80 -5.92 5.25
N THR A 22 -2.51 -5.83 5.51
CA THR A 22 -1.90 -4.60 6.03
C THR A 22 -2.05 -3.46 5.03
N ALA A 23 -1.76 -3.71 3.75
CA ALA A 23 -1.91 -2.69 2.71
C ALA A 23 -3.36 -2.23 2.58
N VAL A 24 -4.31 -3.16 2.62
CA VAL A 24 -5.73 -2.84 2.56
C VAL A 24 -6.13 -1.97 3.75
N THR A 25 -5.69 -2.34 4.95
CA THR A 25 -6.00 -1.57 6.15
C THR A 25 -5.45 -0.14 6.06
N ILE A 26 -4.23 0.00 5.58
CA ILE A 26 -3.64 1.33 5.39
C ILE A 26 -4.48 2.16 4.42
N MET A 27 -4.84 1.59 3.29
CA MET A 27 -5.62 2.32 2.29
C MET A 27 -7.02 2.65 2.79
N GLU A 28 -7.61 1.79 3.58
CA GLU A 28 -8.90 2.10 4.21
C GLU A 28 -8.77 3.29 5.16
N ARG A 29 -7.67 3.38 5.86
CA ARG A 29 -7.43 4.55 6.74
C ARG A 29 -7.15 5.81 5.93
N TRP A 30 -6.72 5.69 4.69
CA TRP A 30 -6.65 6.83 3.76
C TRP A 30 -8.05 7.20 3.26
N LYS A 31 -9.08 6.47 3.63
CA LYS A 31 -10.46 6.63 3.15
C LYS A 31 -10.59 6.25 1.67
N ALA A 32 -9.75 5.36 1.21
CA ALA A 32 -9.88 4.84 -0.15
C ALA A 32 -11.14 3.98 -0.24
N SER A 33 -11.83 4.06 -1.37
CA SER A 33 -12.98 3.21 -1.63
C SER A 33 -12.50 1.80 -1.95
N PRO A 34 -13.37 0.78 -1.82
CA PRO A 34 -13.00 -0.57 -2.25
C PRO A 34 -12.48 -0.61 -3.68
N ARG A 35 -13.08 0.16 -4.58
CA ARG A 35 -12.65 0.19 -5.96
C ARG A 35 -11.26 0.78 -6.12
N GLU A 36 -10.96 1.83 -5.39
CA GLU A 36 -9.65 2.43 -5.41
C GLU A 36 -8.59 1.45 -4.90
N ILE A 37 -8.91 0.69 -3.85
CA ILE A 37 -8.02 -0.32 -3.30
C ILE A 37 -7.78 -1.43 -4.32
N GLU A 38 -8.85 -1.92 -4.94
CA GLU A 38 -8.75 -2.99 -5.94
C GLU A 38 -7.90 -2.54 -7.13
N ASN A 39 -8.10 -1.32 -7.60
CA ASN A 39 -7.35 -0.79 -8.73
C ASN A 39 -5.86 -0.60 -8.38
N THR A 40 -5.59 -0.04 -7.22
CA THR A 40 -4.22 0.23 -6.81
C THR A 40 -3.41 -1.05 -6.64
N LEU A 41 -4.00 -2.04 -6.01
CA LEU A 41 -3.33 -3.30 -5.71
C LEU A 41 -3.51 -4.35 -6.80
N ARG A 42 -4.36 -4.09 -7.77
CA ARG A 42 -4.70 -4.99 -8.87
C ARG A 42 -5.23 -6.31 -8.33
N ILE A 43 -6.13 -6.22 -7.38
CA ILE A 43 -6.79 -7.41 -6.81
C ILE A 43 -8.27 -7.39 -7.20
N SER A 44 -8.86 -8.58 -7.23
CA SER A 44 -10.29 -8.71 -7.53
C SER A 44 -11.11 -8.37 -6.30
N ARG A 45 -12.39 -8.08 -6.55
CA ARG A 45 -13.33 -7.87 -5.45
C ARG A 45 -13.38 -9.10 -4.53
N SER A 46 -13.34 -10.29 -5.10
CA SER A 46 -13.40 -11.50 -4.29
C SER A 46 -12.15 -11.66 -3.43
N THR A 47 -10.97 -11.32 -3.94
CA THR A 47 -9.76 -11.35 -3.14
C THR A 47 -9.84 -10.33 -2.01
N TYR A 48 -10.30 -9.12 -2.30
CA TYR A 48 -10.47 -8.08 -1.29
C TYR A 48 -11.40 -8.57 -0.17
N SER A 49 -12.56 -9.10 -0.53
CA SER A 49 -13.52 -9.59 0.46
C SER A 49 -12.95 -10.73 1.28
N ARG A 50 -12.25 -11.65 0.62
CA ARG A 50 -11.67 -12.81 1.31
C ARG A 50 -10.65 -12.38 2.36
N VAL A 51 -9.79 -11.45 2.01
CA VAL A 51 -8.78 -10.96 2.93
C VAL A 51 -9.41 -10.23 4.10
N LYS A 52 -10.42 -9.41 3.82
CA LYS A 52 -11.09 -8.64 4.88
C LYS A 52 -11.87 -9.53 5.83
N GLU A 53 -12.60 -10.49 5.29
CA GLU A 53 -13.51 -11.26 6.11
C GLU A 53 -12.85 -12.42 6.80
N GLN A 54 -11.91 -13.08 6.16
CA GLN A 54 -11.42 -14.35 6.65
C GLN A 54 -9.91 -14.41 6.85
N GLY A 55 -9.18 -13.45 6.34
CA GLY A 55 -7.73 -13.47 6.47
C GLY A 55 -7.08 -14.68 5.86
N ARG A 56 -7.71 -15.30 4.86
CA ARG A 56 -7.19 -16.51 4.27
C ARG A 56 -5.96 -16.25 3.43
N ALA A 57 -5.12 -17.26 3.32
CA ALA A 57 -3.99 -17.20 2.41
C ALA A 57 -4.47 -16.95 0.98
N VAL A 58 -3.76 -16.12 0.25
CA VAL A 58 -4.07 -15.81 -1.14
C VAL A 58 -2.83 -16.00 -1.98
N SER A 59 -3.04 -16.33 -3.24
CA SER A 59 -1.95 -16.45 -4.19
C SER A 59 -1.79 -15.11 -4.88
N LEU A 60 -0.60 -14.54 -4.79
CA LEU A 60 -0.31 -13.22 -5.38
C LEU A 60 0.82 -13.36 -6.39
N ASP A 61 0.73 -12.65 -7.49
CA ASP A 61 1.82 -12.61 -8.46
C ASP A 61 2.84 -11.53 -8.07
N ASP A 62 3.95 -11.50 -8.79
CA ASP A 62 5.04 -10.57 -8.47
C ASP A 62 4.61 -9.11 -8.57
N ASP A 63 3.77 -8.78 -9.55
CA ASP A 63 3.27 -7.42 -9.70
C ASP A 63 2.42 -7.01 -8.50
N GLN A 64 1.54 -7.90 -8.05
CA GLN A 64 0.72 -7.62 -6.88
C GLN A 64 1.58 -7.43 -5.62
N ILE A 65 2.60 -8.27 -5.45
CA ILE A 65 3.52 -8.14 -4.33
C ILE A 65 4.26 -6.80 -4.39
N ALA A 66 4.69 -6.39 -5.58
CA ALA A 66 5.37 -5.11 -5.74
C ALA A 66 4.46 -3.94 -5.39
N ARG A 67 3.20 -3.99 -5.79
CA ARG A 67 2.23 -2.93 -5.48
C ARG A 67 1.95 -2.85 -3.98
N ILE A 68 1.78 -4.01 -3.34
CA ILE A 68 1.60 -4.07 -1.89
C ILE A 68 2.81 -3.45 -1.20
N SER A 69 4.02 -3.80 -1.63
CA SER A 69 5.24 -3.27 -1.05
C SER A 69 5.31 -1.74 -1.19
N LEU A 70 4.88 -1.21 -2.32
CA LEU A 70 4.88 0.24 -2.52
C LEU A 70 3.90 0.94 -1.57
N ILE A 71 2.73 0.36 -1.32
CA ILE A 71 1.79 0.93 -0.35
C ILE A 71 2.39 0.93 1.05
N LEU A 72 3.03 -0.17 1.44
CA LEU A 72 3.70 -0.23 2.74
C LEU A 72 4.80 0.83 2.84
N ASN A 73 5.54 1.03 1.76
CA ASN A 73 6.61 2.01 1.72
C ASN A 73 6.09 3.45 1.72
N VAL A 74 4.98 3.72 1.04
CA VAL A 74 4.33 5.03 1.11
C VAL A 74 3.94 5.33 2.56
N HIS A 75 3.33 4.36 3.21
CA HIS A 75 2.92 4.55 4.61
C HIS A 75 4.14 4.77 5.51
N GLY A 76 5.20 3.99 5.31
CA GLY A 76 6.43 4.15 6.08
C GLY A 76 7.05 5.53 5.89
N ALA A 77 7.07 6.03 4.66
CA ALA A 77 7.59 7.37 4.37
C ALA A 77 6.75 8.44 5.06
N LEU A 78 5.43 8.32 5.01
CA LEU A 78 4.55 9.29 5.66
C LEU A 78 4.72 9.30 7.18
N ARG A 79 4.92 8.13 7.78
CA ARG A 79 5.20 8.05 9.22
C ARG A 79 6.53 8.68 9.60
N THR A 80 7.48 8.70 8.69
CA THR A 80 8.76 9.36 8.93
C THR A 80 8.63 10.88 8.78
N ILE A 81 7.81 11.33 7.84
CA ILE A 81 7.66 12.75 7.54
C ILE A 81 6.78 13.46 8.58
N PHE A 82 5.71 12.83 9.01
CA PHE A 82 4.72 13.44 9.88
C PHE A 82 4.70 12.82 11.28
N ASP A 83 4.53 13.66 12.29
CA ASP A 83 4.46 13.21 13.68
C ASP A 83 3.07 12.77 14.10
N ASN A 84 2.05 13.22 13.42
CA ASN A 84 0.68 12.97 13.85
C ASN A 84 -0.08 12.09 12.87
N PRO A 85 -1.00 11.25 13.38
CA PRO A 85 -1.75 10.33 12.52
C PRO A 85 -2.64 11.04 11.50
N GLU A 86 -3.11 12.24 11.82
CA GLU A 86 -3.99 12.97 10.91
C GLU A 86 -3.31 13.23 9.58
N ASN A 87 -2.05 13.64 9.61
CA ASN A 87 -1.31 13.90 8.38
C ASN A 87 -0.80 12.61 7.74
N VAL A 88 -0.40 11.61 8.56
CA VAL A 88 0.04 10.32 8.04
C VAL A 88 -1.05 9.69 7.18
N TYR A 89 -2.28 9.71 7.65
CA TYR A 89 -3.39 9.09 6.93
C TYR A 89 -4.13 10.06 6.03
N GLY A 90 -4.00 11.35 6.25
CA GLY A 90 -4.68 12.37 5.47
C GLY A 90 -3.94 12.81 4.21
N PHE A 91 -2.61 12.73 4.23
CA PHE A 91 -1.81 13.24 3.12
C PHE A 91 -2.23 12.65 1.75
N PRO A 92 -2.48 11.34 1.63
CA PRO A 92 -2.87 10.79 0.33
C PRO A 92 -4.16 11.35 -0.24
N ARG A 93 -4.96 12.01 0.58
CA ARG A 93 -6.22 12.62 0.14
C ARG A 93 -6.14 14.12 -0.04
N MET A 94 -4.98 14.70 0.13
CA MET A 94 -4.79 16.14 -0.07
C MET A 94 -4.39 16.42 -1.50
N THR A 95 -4.97 17.46 -2.09
CA THR A 95 -4.55 17.90 -3.41
C THR A 95 -3.12 18.42 -3.33
N ASN A 96 -2.38 18.27 -4.40
CA ASN A 96 -0.99 18.66 -4.43
C ASN A 96 -0.69 19.36 -5.75
N ASP A 97 -0.08 20.53 -5.66
CA ASP A 97 0.16 21.38 -6.83
C ASP A 97 1.53 21.22 -7.46
N ASN A 98 2.35 20.27 -6.99
CA ASN A 98 3.64 20.11 -7.65
C ASN A 98 3.44 19.55 -9.05
N ASP A 99 4.49 19.61 -9.87
CA ASP A 99 4.40 19.31 -11.28
C ASP A 99 3.83 17.93 -11.59
N PHE A 100 4.16 16.95 -10.78
CA PHE A 100 3.69 15.59 -11.02
C PHE A 100 2.21 15.44 -10.71
N PHE A 101 1.75 15.99 -9.58
CA PHE A 101 0.38 15.79 -9.15
C PHE A 101 -0.63 16.68 -9.87
N GLU A 102 -0.21 17.88 -10.24
CA GLU A 102 -1.06 18.82 -10.99
C GLU A 102 -2.43 19.06 -10.35
N GLY A 103 -2.44 19.24 -9.04
CA GLY A 103 -3.68 19.49 -8.31
C GLY A 103 -4.48 18.26 -7.95
N ARG A 104 -3.98 17.06 -8.30
CA ARG A 104 -4.64 15.81 -7.94
C ARG A 104 -4.14 15.34 -6.58
N THR A 105 -4.88 14.42 -5.98
CA THR A 105 -4.41 13.79 -4.74
C THR A 105 -3.48 12.63 -5.07
N PRO A 106 -2.54 12.30 -4.19
CA PRO A 106 -1.75 11.08 -4.39
C PRO A 106 -2.60 9.83 -4.59
N LEU A 107 -3.69 9.70 -3.82
CA LEU A 107 -4.57 8.55 -3.93
C LEU A 107 -5.19 8.44 -5.32
N GLU A 108 -5.65 9.55 -5.89
CA GLU A 108 -6.23 9.53 -7.23
C GLU A 108 -5.23 8.96 -8.25
N ILE A 109 -3.98 9.35 -8.14
CA ILE A 109 -2.95 8.92 -9.07
C ILE A 109 -2.63 7.43 -8.85
N MET A 110 -2.51 7.00 -7.61
CA MET A 110 -2.25 5.59 -7.30
C MET A 110 -3.41 4.71 -7.77
N ALA A 111 -4.63 5.20 -7.65
CA ALA A 111 -5.83 4.42 -7.97
C ALA A 111 -6.12 4.34 -9.46
N THR A 112 -5.31 4.95 -10.32
CA THR A 112 -5.44 4.75 -11.76
C THR A 112 -5.16 3.31 -12.14
N GLY A 113 -4.44 2.58 -11.29
CA GLY A 113 -4.05 1.20 -11.58
C GLY A 113 -2.74 1.08 -12.33
N SER A 114 -2.14 2.20 -12.74
CA SER A 114 -0.83 2.18 -13.40
C SER A 114 0.27 1.92 -12.37
N PHE A 115 1.09 0.92 -12.61
CA PHE A 115 2.24 0.65 -11.74
C PHE A 115 3.21 1.84 -11.73
N ILE A 116 3.43 2.44 -12.89
CA ILE A 116 4.33 3.59 -13.00
C ILE A 116 3.82 4.74 -12.15
N ASN A 117 2.52 5.01 -12.19
CA ASN A 117 1.92 6.08 -11.39
C ASN A 117 2.06 5.80 -9.90
N LEU A 118 1.88 4.55 -9.51
CA LEU A 118 2.04 4.15 -8.11
C LEU A 118 3.49 4.34 -7.66
N TYR A 119 4.44 3.90 -8.48
CA TYR A 119 5.86 4.02 -8.16
C TYR A 119 6.30 5.49 -8.09
N GLU A 120 5.88 6.31 -9.06
CA GLU A 120 6.23 7.72 -9.04
C GLU A 120 5.61 8.46 -7.86
N THR A 121 4.41 8.09 -7.48
CA THR A 121 3.78 8.67 -6.28
C THR A 121 4.62 8.35 -5.05
N PHE A 122 5.06 7.10 -4.92
CA PHE A 122 5.94 6.72 -3.82
C PHE A 122 7.22 7.55 -3.85
N ARG A 123 7.86 7.66 -5.00
CA ARG A 123 9.12 8.41 -5.11
C ARG A 123 8.96 9.86 -4.70
N ARG A 124 7.87 10.50 -5.10
CA ARG A 124 7.60 11.90 -4.75
C ARG A 124 7.38 12.06 -3.26
N ILE A 125 6.63 11.16 -2.65
CA ILE A 125 6.40 11.22 -1.22
C ILE A 125 7.70 10.93 -0.46
N ASP A 126 8.44 9.92 -0.89
CA ASP A 126 9.68 9.55 -0.24
C ASP A 126 10.71 10.69 -0.28
N ALA A 127 10.70 11.48 -1.35
CA ALA A 127 11.60 12.63 -1.48
C ALA A 127 11.36 13.68 -0.40
N LEU A 128 10.18 13.73 0.18
CA LEU A 128 9.89 14.67 1.25
C LEU A 128 10.71 14.42 2.51
N ARG A 129 11.18 13.20 2.70
CA ARG A 129 12.03 12.88 3.85
C ARG A 129 13.35 13.67 3.78
N GLY A 130 13.79 14.00 2.57
CA GLY A 130 14.99 14.81 2.38
C GLY A 130 14.71 16.29 2.20
N GLY A 131 13.45 16.72 2.37
CA GLY A 131 13.08 18.12 2.17
C GLY A 131 12.97 18.53 0.71
N GLN A 132 12.85 17.57 -0.21
CA GLN A 132 12.79 17.86 -1.64
C GLN A 132 11.38 17.64 -2.13
N TRP A 133 10.79 18.68 -2.60
CA TRP A 133 9.43 18.51 -3.13
C TRP A 133 9.24 19.27 -4.44
#